data_cf0509539ae0451d12d1bbb31c1a9515
#
_entry.id   cf0509539ae0451d12d1bbb31c1a9515
#
_cell.length_a   1.000
_cell.length_b   1.000
_cell.length_c   1.000
_cell.angle_alpha   90.00
_cell.angle_beta   90.00
_cell.angle_gamma   90.00
#
_symmetry.space_group_name_H-M   'P 1'
#
loop_
_entity.id
_entity.type
_entity.pdbx_description
1 polymer ?
#
loop_
_entity_poly.entity_id
_entity_poly.type
_entity_poly.pdbx_seq_one_letter_code
_entity_poly.pdbx_strand_id
1 'polypeptide(L)'
;MQNSIRAGVDVVSFSGDKLLGGPQAGIILGKKPYIDRMKRHPLARAIRVDKMTIAALWATLTTYQDLHRAEQEIPTLAMLAVSGEDLRASAAQLCALLKERGVAAEVVAQSGPVGGGSVPTQLLPTFAVALPADKLSPNQAEQALRCREKPIIGRITEGRLLLDVRTIFPEDMEYIADTAAEVLA
;
A
#
# COMPACT_ATOMS: atom_id res chain seq x y z
N MET A 1 -12.03 -10.53 -7.06
CA MET A 1 -13.28 -10.78 -6.34
C MET A 1 -14.48 -10.77 -7.30
N GLN A 2 -14.85 -9.64 -7.91
CA GLN A 2 -15.97 -9.57 -8.87
C GLN A 2 -15.81 -10.57 -10.02
N ASN A 3 -14.62 -10.76 -10.56
CA ASN A 3 -14.35 -11.72 -11.63
C ASN A 3 -14.57 -13.17 -11.17
N SER A 4 -14.23 -13.52 -9.94
CA SER A 4 -14.47 -14.86 -9.37
C SER A 4 -15.96 -15.15 -9.26
N ILE A 5 -16.76 -14.18 -8.82
CA ILE A 5 -18.23 -14.32 -8.74
C ILE A 5 -18.83 -14.46 -10.14
N ARG A 6 -18.37 -13.65 -11.12
CA ARG A 6 -18.80 -13.74 -12.52
C ARG A 6 -18.43 -15.09 -13.16
N ALA A 7 -17.30 -15.67 -12.75
CA ALA A 7 -16.86 -17.00 -13.18
C ALA A 7 -17.65 -18.15 -12.52
N GLY A 8 -18.65 -17.86 -11.68
CA GLY A 8 -19.57 -18.84 -11.11
C GLY A 8 -19.12 -19.48 -9.80
N VAL A 9 -18.11 -18.95 -9.13
CA VAL A 9 -17.68 -19.43 -7.81
C VAL A 9 -18.83 -19.36 -6.80
N ASP A 10 -19.00 -20.43 -6.00
CA ASP A 10 -20.10 -20.55 -5.05
C ASP A 10 -19.93 -19.67 -3.82
N VAL A 11 -18.70 -19.54 -3.33
CA VAL A 11 -18.34 -18.75 -2.14
C VAL A 11 -16.97 -18.12 -2.36
N VAL A 12 -16.82 -16.87 -1.94
CA VAL A 12 -15.55 -16.14 -1.91
C VAL A 12 -15.35 -15.53 -0.53
N SER A 13 -14.12 -15.59 -0.02
CA SER A 13 -13.73 -14.92 1.22
C SER A 13 -12.56 -13.96 0.97
N PHE A 14 -12.55 -12.86 1.71
CA PHE A 14 -11.50 -11.84 1.62
C PHE A 14 -11.42 -11.00 2.90
N SER A 15 -10.31 -10.28 3.07
CA SER A 15 -10.08 -9.40 4.21
C SER A 15 -10.65 -8.00 3.98
N GLY A 16 -11.17 -7.39 5.04
CA GLY A 16 -11.61 -6.00 5.03
C GLY A 16 -10.45 -5.01 5.15
N ASP A 17 -9.37 -5.40 5.84
CA ASP A 17 -8.23 -4.56 6.22
C ASP A 17 -7.06 -4.55 5.23
N LYS A 18 -7.24 -5.14 4.05
CA LYS A 18 -6.22 -5.13 3.00
C LYS A 18 -6.64 -4.21 1.86
N LEU A 19 -6.72 -4.72 0.63
CA LEU A 19 -7.04 -3.90 -0.55
C LEU A 19 -8.41 -3.22 -0.49
N LEU A 20 -9.33 -3.70 0.36
CA LEU A 20 -10.60 -3.03 0.59
C LEU A 20 -10.44 -1.70 1.35
N GLY A 21 -9.39 -1.55 2.15
CA GLY A 21 -9.12 -0.33 2.91
C GLY A 21 -10.07 -0.10 4.10
N GLY A 22 -10.73 -1.14 4.58
CA GLY A 22 -11.65 -1.11 5.73
C GLY A 22 -11.02 -1.66 7.01
N PRO A 23 -11.83 -1.92 8.05
CA PRO A 23 -11.38 -2.51 9.29
C PRO A 23 -11.04 -4.00 9.12
N GLN A 24 -10.29 -4.54 10.09
CA GLN A 24 -9.99 -5.97 10.13
C GLN A 24 -11.27 -6.78 10.25
N ALA A 25 -11.58 -7.52 9.20
CA ALA A 25 -12.75 -8.40 9.13
C ALA A 25 -12.54 -9.49 8.07
N GLY A 26 -13.01 -10.69 8.34
CA GLY A 26 -13.21 -11.72 7.33
C GLY A 26 -14.58 -11.56 6.69
N ILE A 27 -14.63 -11.27 5.40
CA ILE A 27 -15.87 -11.10 4.66
C ILE A 27 -16.09 -12.31 3.77
N ILE A 28 -17.28 -12.90 3.86
CA ILE A 28 -17.67 -14.07 3.06
C ILE A 28 -18.91 -13.70 2.24
N LEU A 29 -18.80 -13.84 0.93
CA LEU A 29 -19.89 -13.63 -0.02
C LEU A 29 -20.13 -14.92 -0.82
N GLY A 30 -21.37 -15.18 -1.19
CA GLY A 30 -21.66 -16.37 -1.99
C GLY A 30 -23.13 -16.65 -2.16
N LYS A 31 -23.43 -17.82 -2.76
CA LYS A 31 -24.79 -18.28 -3.00
C LYS A 31 -25.51 -18.50 -1.66
N LYS A 32 -26.75 -18.07 -1.61
CA LYS A 32 -27.59 -18.07 -0.40
C LYS A 32 -27.57 -19.38 0.41
N PRO A 33 -27.69 -20.58 -0.20
CA PRO A 33 -27.72 -21.84 0.55
C PRO A 33 -26.44 -22.06 1.39
N TYR A 34 -25.26 -21.71 0.87
CA TYR A 34 -24.00 -21.87 1.58
C TYR A 34 -23.86 -20.85 2.70
N ILE A 35 -24.20 -19.58 2.43
CA ILE A 35 -24.13 -18.50 3.43
C ILE A 35 -25.11 -18.77 4.57
N ASP A 36 -26.35 -19.21 4.30
CA ASP A 36 -27.32 -19.53 5.33
C ASP A 36 -26.86 -20.71 6.20
N ARG A 37 -26.18 -21.70 5.63
CA ARG A 37 -25.58 -22.80 6.38
C ARG A 37 -24.45 -22.33 7.30
N MET A 38 -23.56 -21.47 6.80
CA MET A 38 -22.48 -20.88 7.59
C MET A 38 -23.01 -20.05 8.77
N LYS A 39 -24.04 -19.21 8.55
CA LYS A 39 -24.65 -18.39 9.59
C LYS A 39 -25.25 -19.19 10.76
N ARG A 40 -25.70 -20.41 10.49
CA ARG A 40 -26.28 -21.30 11.51
C ARG A 40 -25.22 -22.08 12.29
N HIS A 41 -23.98 -22.12 11.83
CA HIS A 41 -22.91 -22.86 12.49
C HIS A 41 -22.51 -22.15 13.80
N PRO A 42 -22.35 -22.84 14.92
CA PRO A 42 -22.00 -22.23 16.22
C PRO A 42 -20.72 -21.38 16.18
N LEU A 43 -19.74 -21.78 15.36
CA LEU A 43 -18.49 -21.03 15.17
C LEU A 43 -18.73 -19.61 14.66
N ALA A 44 -19.74 -19.40 13.81
CA ALA A 44 -20.04 -18.06 13.28
C ALA A 44 -20.36 -17.06 14.41
N ARG A 45 -20.94 -17.53 15.53
CA ARG A 45 -21.16 -16.68 16.70
C ARG A 45 -19.86 -16.39 17.46
N ALA A 46 -18.95 -17.36 17.53
CA ALA A 46 -17.68 -17.21 18.26
C ALA A 46 -16.71 -16.24 17.57
N ILE A 47 -16.68 -16.28 16.23
CA ILE A 47 -15.74 -15.47 15.42
C ILE A 47 -16.35 -14.20 14.82
N ARG A 48 -17.60 -13.85 15.18
CA ARG A 48 -18.25 -12.65 14.65
C ARG A 48 -17.51 -11.39 15.08
N VAL A 49 -17.41 -10.44 14.20
CA VAL A 49 -16.91 -9.10 14.51
C VAL A 49 -17.92 -8.33 15.38
N ASP A 50 -17.43 -7.34 16.10
CA ASP A 50 -18.25 -6.45 16.93
C ASP A 50 -18.99 -5.39 16.10
N LYS A 51 -19.86 -4.62 16.75
CA LYS A 51 -20.68 -3.61 16.10
C LYS A 51 -19.87 -2.42 15.57
N MET A 52 -18.74 -2.08 16.19
CA MET A 52 -17.89 -0.97 15.76
C MET A 52 -17.20 -1.35 14.45
N THR A 53 -16.68 -2.57 14.35
CA THR A 53 -16.12 -3.11 13.11
C THR A 53 -17.16 -3.13 11.99
N ILE A 54 -18.42 -3.51 12.30
CA ILE A 54 -19.50 -3.50 11.30
C ILE A 54 -19.78 -2.07 10.83
N ALA A 55 -19.85 -1.09 11.73
CA ALA A 55 -20.10 0.31 11.40
C ALA A 55 -18.98 0.89 10.52
N ALA A 56 -17.72 0.62 10.87
CA ALA A 56 -16.57 1.04 10.06
C ALA A 56 -16.56 0.38 8.68
N LEU A 57 -16.84 -0.93 8.60
CA LEU A 57 -16.95 -1.64 7.33
C LEU A 57 -18.10 -1.10 6.47
N TRP A 58 -19.24 -0.78 7.09
CA TRP A 58 -20.36 -0.17 6.39
C TRP A 58 -19.99 1.19 5.80
N ALA A 59 -19.29 2.04 6.54
CA ALA A 59 -18.81 3.32 6.04
C ALA A 59 -17.88 3.13 4.83
N THR A 60 -16.88 2.23 4.94
CA THR A 60 -15.99 1.88 3.82
C THR A 60 -16.77 1.41 2.59
N LEU A 61 -17.70 0.46 2.75
CA LEU A 61 -18.49 -0.07 1.65
C LEU A 61 -19.44 0.96 1.04
N THR A 62 -19.89 1.95 1.81
CA THR A 62 -20.70 3.05 1.30
C THR A 62 -19.89 3.94 0.34
N THR A 63 -18.60 4.17 0.62
CA THR A 63 -17.71 4.89 -0.28
C THR A 63 -17.57 4.17 -1.63
N TYR A 64 -17.58 2.83 -1.64
CA TYR A 64 -17.52 2.02 -2.87
C TYR A 64 -18.76 2.08 -3.76
N GLN A 65 -19.85 2.72 -3.32
CA GLN A 65 -21.03 2.94 -4.19
C GLN A 65 -20.69 3.93 -5.32
N ASP A 66 -19.71 4.80 -5.10
CA ASP A 66 -19.08 5.63 -6.11
C ASP A 66 -17.59 5.24 -6.22
N LEU A 67 -17.22 4.57 -7.31
CA LEU A 67 -15.86 4.09 -7.52
C LEU A 67 -14.84 5.23 -7.64
N HIS A 68 -15.22 6.34 -8.26
CA HIS A 68 -14.35 7.50 -8.39
C HIS A 68 -14.05 8.12 -7.01
N ARG A 69 -15.07 8.24 -6.18
CA ARG A 69 -14.92 8.66 -4.78
C ARG A 69 -14.06 7.69 -3.99
N ALA A 70 -14.26 6.38 -4.16
CA ALA A 70 -13.48 5.36 -3.48
C ALA A 70 -11.99 5.42 -3.83
N GLU A 71 -11.64 5.66 -5.09
CA GLU A 71 -10.26 5.84 -5.57
C GLU A 71 -9.57 7.08 -4.99
N GLN A 72 -10.34 8.07 -4.56
CA GLN A 72 -9.79 9.29 -3.94
C GLN A 72 -9.72 9.20 -2.41
N GLU A 73 -10.75 8.66 -1.77
CA GLU A 73 -10.91 8.69 -0.32
C GLU A 73 -10.31 7.46 0.39
N ILE A 74 -10.18 6.32 -0.31
CA ILE A 74 -9.57 5.11 0.28
C ILE A 74 -8.08 5.08 -0.04
N PRO A 75 -7.19 5.29 0.95
CA PRO A 75 -5.76 5.47 0.69
C PRO A 75 -5.14 4.33 -0.12
N THR A 76 -5.51 3.08 0.17
CA THR A 76 -5.02 1.91 -0.57
C THR A 76 -5.41 1.96 -2.05
N LEU A 77 -6.65 2.36 -2.36
CA LEU A 77 -7.10 2.49 -3.75
C LEU A 77 -6.45 3.68 -4.43
N ALA A 78 -6.35 4.83 -3.74
CA ALA A 78 -5.66 6.00 -4.26
C ALA A 78 -4.23 5.65 -4.69
N MET A 79 -3.47 4.96 -3.83
CA MET A 79 -2.11 4.50 -4.15
C MET A 79 -2.08 3.52 -5.34
N LEU A 80 -3.07 2.64 -5.48
CA LEU A 80 -3.14 1.69 -6.59
C LEU A 80 -3.54 2.34 -7.91
N ALA A 81 -4.37 3.39 -7.86
CA ALA A 81 -4.91 4.09 -9.02
C ALA A 81 -3.91 5.08 -9.67
N VAL A 82 -2.82 5.44 -8.97
CA VAL A 82 -1.82 6.38 -9.52
C VAL A 82 -1.27 5.88 -10.84
N SER A 83 -1.29 6.73 -11.86
CA SER A 83 -0.77 6.39 -13.19
C SER A 83 0.76 6.24 -13.20
N GLY A 84 1.30 5.49 -14.16
CA GLY A 84 2.75 5.37 -14.31
C GLY A 84 3.43 6.71 -14.65
N GLU A 85 2.74 7.62 -15.33
CA GLU A 85 3.23 8.96 -15.64
C GLU A 85 3.34 9.82 -14.38
N ASP A 86 2.30 9.82 -13.53
CA ASP A 86 2.31 10.54 -12.26
C ASP A 86 3.37 9.99 -11.30
N LEU A 87 3.53 8.67 -11.23
CA LEU A 87 4.59 8.05 -10.44
C LEU A 87 5.97 8.47 -10.91
N ARG A 88 6.20 8.54 -12.22
CA ARG A 88 7.47 9.00 -12.78
C ARG A 88 7.73 10.46 -12.45
N ALA A 89 6.70 11.30 -12.54
CA ALA A 89 6.78 12.72 -12.16
C ALA A 89 7.11 12.89 -10.68
N SER A 90 6.43 12.15 -9.81
CA SER A 90 6.68 12.15 -8.35
C SER A 90 8.10 11.68 -8.02
N ALA A 91 8.59 10.64 -8.69
CA ALA A 91 9.97 10.18 -8.50
C ALA A 91 11.00 11.21 -8.97
N ALA A 92 10.75 11.89 -10.09
CA ALA A 92 11.60 12.96 -10.58
C ALA A 92 11.63 14.15 -9.59
N GLN A 93 10.49 14.53 -9.04
CA GLN A 93 10.38 15.59 -8.04
C GLN A 93 11.18 15.25 -6.77
N LEU A 94 10.96 14.08 -6.18
CA LEU A 94 11.72 13.65 -5.00
C LEU A 94 13.23 13.57 -5.27
N CYS A 95 13.60 13.05 -6.44
CA CYS A 95 15.00 12.98 -6.86
C CYS A 95 15.65 14.38 -6.99
N ALA A 96 14.91 15.36 -7.50
CA ALA A 96 15.38 16.74 -7.59
C ALA A 96 15.60 17.35 -6.20
N LEU A 97 14.63 17.21 -5.28
CA LEU A 97 14.72 17.67 -3.90
C LEU A 97 15.95 17.08 -3.17
N LEU A 98 16.20 15.79 -3.36
CA LEU A 98 17.37 15.11 -2.79
C LEU A 98 18.68 15.67 -3.34
N LYS A 99 18.76 15.90 -4.66
CA LYS A 99 19.96 16.47 -5.31
C LYS A 99 20.24 17.90 -4.87
N GLU A 100 19.21 18.72 -4.70
CA GLU A 100 19.33 20.08 -4.16
C GLU A 100 19.96 20.10 -2.76
N ARG A 101 19.76 19.01 -2.00
CA ARG A 101 20.33 18.81 -0.65
C ARG A 101 21.66 18.04 -0.64
N GLY A 102 22.25 17.81 -1.82
CA GLY A 102 23.56 17.15 -1.95
C GLY A 102 23.51 15.62 -1.91
N VAL A 103 22.34 15.00 -1.93
CA VAL A 103 22.20 13.54 -1.98
C VAL A 103 22.18 13.07 -3.44
N ALA A 104 23.14 12.23 -3.85
CA ALA A 104 23.21 11.66 -5.19
C ALA A 104 22.13 10.58 -5.38
N ALA A 105 20.95 10.98 -5.82
CA ALA A 105 19.80 10.12 -6.01
C ALA A 105 19.52 9.85 -7.49
N GLU A 106 18.91 8.71 -7.80
CA GLU A 106 18.57 8.27 -9.16
C GLU A 106 17.12 7.76 -9.21
N VAL A 107 16.38 8.15 -10.26
CA VAL A 107 15.04 7.58 -10.54
C VAL A 107 15.21 6.23 -11.23
N VAL A 108 14.57 5.21 -10.67
CA VAL A 108 14.61 3.84 -11.21
C VAL A 108 13.21 3.29 -11.44
N ALA A 109 13.00 2.69 -12.62
CA ALA A 109 11.77 1.93 -12.87
C ALA A 109 11.82 0.62 -12.08
N GLN A 110 10.75 0.28 -11.41
CA GLN A 110 10.65 -0.90 -10.57
C GLN A 110 9.30 -1.60 -10.75
N SER A 111 9.19 -2.77 -10.17
CA SER A 111 7.91 -3.43 -9.96
C SER A 111 7.86 -3.98 -8.54
N GLY A 112 6.71 -3.92 -7.94
CA GLY A 112 6.52 -4.38 -6.58
C GLY A 112 5.23 -5.17 -6.40
N PRO A 113 5.15 -6.06 -5.39
CA PRO A 113 3.91 -6.74 -5.05
C PRO A 113 2.87 -5.74 -4.54
N VAL A 114 1.60 -6.02 -4.80
CA VAL A 114 0.47 -5.18 -4.35
C VAL A 114 0.36 -5.13 -2.82
N GLY A 115 0.83 -6.15 -2.13
CA GLY A 115 0.82 -6.22 -0.67
C GLY A 115 0.91 -7.65 -0.15
N GLY A 116 1.28 -7.80 1.12
CA GLY A 116 1.43 -9.10 1.77
C GLY A 116 0.11 -9.89 1.80
N GLY A 117 0.08 -11.03 1.09
CA GLY A 117 -1.08 -11.91 1.05
C GLY A 117 -2.26 -11.40 0.21
N SER A 118 -2.09 -10.31 -0.56
CA SER A 118 -3.09 -9.81 -1.48
C SER A 118 -2.55 -9.86 -2.89
N VAL A 119 -3.22 -10.61 -3.76
CA VAL A 119 -2.86 -10.79 -5.18
C VAL A 119 -1.35 -11.10 -5.37
N PRO A 120 -0.83 -12.16 -4.75
CA PRO A 120 0.62 -12.39 -4.62
C PRO A 120 1.35 -12.62 -5.95
N THR A 121 0.63 -12.89 -7.02
CA THR A 121 1.18 -13.13 -8.36
C THR A 121 1.22 -11.89 -9.25
N GLN A 122 0.65 -10.76 -8.80
CA GLN A 122 0.65 -9.51 -9.56
C GLN A 122 1.74 -8.59 -9.06
N LEU A 123 2.60 -8.16 -9.98
CA LEU A 123 3.55 -7.08 -9.78
C LEU A 123 2.99 -5.81 -10.42
N LEU A 124 2.99 -4.72 -9.68
CA LEU A 124 2.62 -3.40 -10.19
C LEU A 124 3.87 -2.66 -10.66
N PRO A 125 3.89 -2.15 -11.90
CA PRO A 125 4.92 -1.23 -12.33
C PRO A 125 4.91 0.02 -11.44
N THR A 126 6.07 0.45 -10.98
CA THR A 126 6.24 1.64 -10.15
C THR A 126 7.54 2.35 -10.48
N PHE A 127 7.74 3.52 -9.88
CA PHE A 127 9.03 4.22 -9.88
C PHE A 127 9.50 4.39 -8.44
N ALA A 128 10.80 4.31 -8.26
CA ALA A 128 11.44 4.54 -6.97
C ALA A 128 12.63 5.48 -7.14
N VAL A 129 13.04 6.08 -6.05
CA VAL A 129 14.28 6.84 -5.97
C VAL A 129 15.31 5.99 -5.24
N ALA A 130 16.40 5.67 -5.93
CA ALA A 130 17.54 4.96 -5.35
C ALA A 130 18.44 5.95 -4.63
N LEU A 131 18.74 5.65 -3.37
CA LEU A 131 19.65 6.42 -2.55
C LEU A 131 21.09 5.89 -2.66
N PRO A 132 22.12 6.75 -2.52
CA PRO A 132 23.51 6.33 -2.60
C PRO A 132 23.91 5.45 -1.42
N ALA A 133 24.93 4.63 -1.61
CA ALA A 133 25.50 3.74 -0.61
C ALA A 133 27.00 4.04 -0.37
N ASP A 134 27.43 5.30 -0.58
CA ASP A 134 28.84 5.67 -0.58
C ASP A 134 29.42 5.77 0.83
N LYS A 135 28.66 6.32 1.78
CA LYS A 135 29.08 6.53 3.18
C LYS A 135 28.52 5.46 4.13
N LEU A 136 27.30 5.04 3.88
CA LEU A 136 26.59 4.02 4.66
C LEU A 136 26.19 2.85 3.74
N SER A 137 26.28 1.64 4.25
CA SER A 137 25.68 0.50 3.57
C SER A 137 24.15 0.70 3.47
N PRO A 138 23.47 0.08 2.48
CA PRO A 138 22.01 0.19 2.34
C PRO A 138 21.24 -0.18 3.62
N ASN A 139 21.72 -1.18 4.37
CA ASN A 139 21.13 -1.60 5.64
C ASN A 139 21.30 -0.53 6.74
N GLN A 140 22.47 0.11 6.82
CA GLN A 140 22.70 1.18 7.80
C GLN A 140 21.86 2.42 7.47
N ALA A 141 21.80 2.80 6.20
CA ALA A 141 20.98 3.91 5.72
C ALA A 141 19.49 3.66 6.00
N GLU A 142 18.99 2.44 5.67
CA GLU A 142 17.61 2.04 5.95
C GLU A 142 17.29 2.13 7.45
N GLN A 143 18.15 1.58 8.30
CA GLN A 143 17.98 1.63 9.74
C GLN A 143 18.00 3.07 10.28
N ALA A 144 18.91 3.93 9.80
CA ALA A 144 19.00 5.32 10.22
C ALA A 144 17.75 6.13 9.84
N LEU A 145 17.18 5.88 8.66
CA LEU A 145 15.93 6.51 8.19
C LEU A 145 14.71 5.98 8.96
N ARG A 146 14.67 4.68 9.24
CA ARG A 146 13.60 4.02 9.99
C ARG A 146 13.51 4.50 11.44
N CYS A 147 14.64 4.83 12.07
CA CYS A 147 14.71 5.24 13.47
C CYS A 147 14.50 6.74 13.69
N ARG A 148 14.03 7.49 12.71
CA ARG A 148 13.67 8.91 12.87
C ARG A 148 12.34 9.08 13.60
N GLU A 149 12.08 10.27 14.12
CA GLU A 149 10.81 10.61 14.79
C GLU A 149 9.60 10.28 13.90
N LYS A 150 9.65 10.68 12.63
CA LYS A 150 8.75 10.21 11.57
C LYS A 150 9.52 9.20 10.71
N PRO A 151 9.28 7.88 10.89
CA PRO A 151 10.05 6.84 10.20
C PRO A 151 9.91 6.90 8.68
N ILE A 152 11.03 6.80 7.98
CA ILE A 152 11.07 6.65 6.52
C ILE A 152 11.43 5.18 6.23
N ILE A 153 10.51 4.47 5.59
CA ILE A 153 10.65 3.05 5.32
C ILE A 153 11.01 2.85 3.85
N GLY A 154 12.24 2.44 3.62
CA GLY A 154 12.72 2.09 2.28
C GLY A 154 12.75 0.57 2.08
N ARG A 155 13.01 0.18 0.85
CA ARG A 155 13.17 -1.21 0.43
C ARG A 155 14.59 -1.42 -0.10
N ILE A 156 15.28 -2.48 0.34
CA ILE A 156 16.58 -2.86 -0.21
C ILE A 156 16.36 -3.89 -1.31
N THR A 157 16.81 -3.57 -2.52
CA THR A 157 16.72 -4.42 -3.69
C THR A 157 18.03 -4.31 -4.48
N GLU A 158 18.65 -5.43 -4.83
CA GLU A 158 19.90 -5.49 -5.57
C GLU A 158 21.02 -4.63 -4.96
N GLY A 159 21.10 -4.62 -3.62
CA GLY A 159 22.12 -3.86 -2.89
C GLY A 159 21.92 -2.34 -2.89
N ARG A 160 20.75 -1.83 -3.26
CA ARG A 160 20.39 -0.41 -3.24
C ARG A 160 19.20 -0.14 -2.33
N LEU A 161 19.22 0.95 -1.61
CA LEU A 161 18.07 1.43 -0.83
C LEU A 161 17.15 2.24 -1.75
N LEU A 162 15.91 1.82 -1.85
CA LEU A 162 14.89 2.39 -2.72
C LEU A 162 13.76 3.01 -1.92
N LEU A 163 13.34 4.20 -2.28
CA LEU A 163 12.12 4.86 -1.83
C LEU A 163 11.07 4.76 -2.94
N ASP A 164 10.06 3.92 -2.77
CA ASP A 164 8.99 3.72 -3.75
C ASP A 164 7.96 4.84 -3.62
N VAL A 165 7.84 5.67 -4.66
CA VAL A 165 7.00 6.88 -4.60
C VAL A 165 5.50 6.58 -4.60
N ARG A 166 5.08 5.37 -4.91
CA ARG A 166 3.66 4.97 -4.85
C ARG A 166 3.06 5.12 -3.45
N THR A 167 3.88 5.00 -2.40
CA THR A 167 3.45 5.06 -1.00
C THR A 167 3.97 6.31 -0.28
N ILE A 168 4.49 7.28 -1.02
CA ILE A 168 4.94 8.57 -0.49
C ILE A 168 3.91 9.63 -0.83
N PHE A 169 3.42 10.32 0.19
CA PHE A 169 2.53 11.45 0.00
C PHE A 169 3.33 12.70 -0.42
N PRO A 170 2.76 13.57 -1.28
CA PRO A 170 3.45 14.78 -1.73
C PRO A 170 3.95 15.67 -0.59
N GLU A 171 3.17 15.81 0.48
CA GLU A 171 3.52 16.58 1.68
C GLU A 171 4.70 16.03 2.48
N ASP A 172 5.09 14.78 2.25
CA ASP A 172 6.21 14.13 2.93
C ASP A 172 7.54 14.29 2.18
N MET A 173 7.54 14.70 0.92
CA MET A 173 8.73 14.72 0.07
C MET A 173 9.84 15.63 0.60
N GLU A 174 9.49 16.80 1.10
CA GLU A 174 10.45 17.75 1.71
C GLU A 174 11.10 17.13 2.94
N TYR A 175 10.28 16.59 3.85
CA TYR A 175 10.78 15.92 5.06
C TYR A 175 11.71 14.75 4.72
N ILE A 176 11.36 13.96 3.71
CA ILE A 176 12.18 12.83 3.25
C ILE A 176 13.52 13.33 2.72
N ALA A 177 13.52 14.40 1.93
CA ALA A 177 14.73 14.95 1.34
C ALA A 177 15.65 15.55 2.40
N ASP A 178 15.11 16.31 3.36
CA ASP A 178 15.86 16.88 4.47
C ASP A 178 16.49 15.79 5.36
N THR A 179 15.67 14.80 5.74
CA THR A 179 16.12 13.68 6.59
C THR A 179 17.17 12.81 5.89
N ALA A 180 16.99 12.55 4.58
CA ALA A 180 17.98 11.79 3.82
C ALA A 180 19.32 12.54 3.71
N ALA A 181 19.29 13.85 3.55
CA ALA A 181 20.52 14.67 3.55
C ALA A 181 21.24 14.59 4.89
N GLU A 182 20.54 14.69 6.02
CA GLU A 182 21.16 14.54 7.36
C GLU A 182 21.83 13.17 7.57
N VAL A 183 21.27 12.12 6.95
CA VAL A 183 21.75 10.73 7.12
C VAL A 183 22.87 10.39 6.14
N LEU A 184 22.82 10.90 4.90
CA LEU A 184 23.63 10.43 3.77
C LEU A 184 24.64 11.47 3.25
N ALA A 185 24.47 12.76 3.57
CA ALA A 185 25.38 13.84 3.12
C ALA A 185 26.67 14.06 4.00
#